data_53e86df710e3c9eccbb3e3b30eec518e
#
_entry.id   53e86df710e3c9eccbb3e3b30eec518e
#
_cell.length_a   1.000
_cell.length_b   1.000
_cell.length_c   1.000
_cell.angle_alpha   90.00
_cell.angle_beta   90.00
_cell.angle_gamma   90.00
#
_symmetry.space_group_name_H-M   'P 1'
#
loop_
_entity.id
_entity.type
_entity.pdbx_description
1 polymer ?
#
loop_
_entity_poly.entity_id
_entity_poly.type
_entity_poly.pdbx_seq_one_letter_code
_entity_poly.pdbx_strand_id
1 'polypeptide(L)'
;MDNPGTVRRAHLLVIEDNPSDVDLLRRALALAELDCDLRVVDDGAEALALFRQGSETTVPDLAIVDLNLPKHGGLEVIAQMRANPAFADVPLVIMTSSSAPRDRSSLEKFRIRRYIVKPADLEEFMRIGWQIRELLSPSRPQGQPSGA
;
A
#
# COMPACT_ATOMS: atom_id res chain seq x y z
N MET A 1 6.79 22.17 -14.02
CA MET A 1 6.10 22.85 -12.92
C MET A 1 4.62 22.50 -12.94
N ASP A 2 4.10 22.09 -11.82
CA ASP A 2 2.71 21.69 -11.78
C ASP A 2 1.79 22.90 -11.87
N ASN A 3 0.75 22.74 -12.65
CA ASN A 3 -0.30 23.71 -12.73
C ASN A 3 -1.04 23.69 -11.37
N PRO A 4 -1.34 24.86 -10.78
CA PRO A 4 -2.05 24.90 -9.51
C PRO A 4 -3.35 24.11 -9.46
N GLY A 5 -4.01 23.94 -10.59
CA GLY A 5 -5.23 23.15 -10.64
C GLY A 5 -5.02 21.67 -10.93
N THR A 6 -3.79 21.25 -11.16
CA THR A 6 -3.50 19.89 -11.55
C THR A 6 -3.16 19.05 -10.33
N VAL A 7 -3.91 17.98 -10.12
CA VAL A 7 -3.62 17.03 -9.05
C VAL A 7 -2.63 16.02 -9.58
N ARG A 8 -1.52 15.87 -8.88
CA ARG A 8 -0.53 14.87 -9.25
C ARG A 8 -1.14 13.48 -9.11
N ARG A 9 -0.92 12.67 -10.13
CA ARG A 9 -1.38 11.30 -10.13
C ARG A 9 -0.54 10.47 -9.15
N ALA A 10 -1.20 9.79 -8.24
CA ALA A 10 -0.51 8.95 -7.25
C ALA A 10 -0.04 7.65 -7.88
N HIS A 11 1.10 7.16 -7.44
CA HIS A 11 1.63 5.86 -7.86
C HIS A 11 1.55 4.89 -6.70
N LEU A 12 0.78 3.82 -6.86
CA LEU A 12 0.61 2.80 -5.84
C LEU A 12 1.26 1.51 -6.28
N LEU A 13 2.00 0.90 -5.37
CA LEU A 13 2.53 -0.44 -5.58
C LEU A 13 1.64 -1.41 -4.80
N VAL A 14 1.11 -2.40 -5.50
CA VAL A 14 0.21 -3.40 -4.89
C VAL A 14 0.84 -4.77 -5.06
N ILE A 15 1.14 -5.43 -3.96
CA ILE A 15 1.68 -6.78 -3.97
C ILE A 15 0.59 -7.72 -3.49
N GLU A 16 -0.06 -8.36 -4.45
CA GLU A 16 -1.27 -9.15 -4.24
C GLU A 16 -1.40 -10.18 -5.35
N ASP A 17 -1.56 -11.44 -4.99
CA ASP A 17 -1.66 -12.52 -5.96
C ASP A 17 -3.09 -12.85 -6.38
N ASN A 18 -4.09 -12.32 -5.70
CA ASN A 18 -5.49 -12.59 -6.00
C ASN A 18 -6.05 -11.51 -6.94
N PRO A 19 -6.30 -11.85 -8.22
CA PRO A 19 -6.80 -10.84 -9.17
C PRO A 19 -8.16 -10.27 -8.79
N SER A 20 -9.00 -11.04 -8.11
CA SER A 20 -10.30 -10.53 -7.66
C SER A 20 -10.13 -9.42 -6.64
N ASP A 21 -9.19 -9.58 -5.72
CA ASP A 21 -8.93 -8.55 -4.72
C ASP A 21 -8.33 -7.30 -5.35
N VAL A 22 -7.50 -7.46 -6.38
CA VAL A 22 -6.96 -6.34 -7.13
C VAL A 22 -8.09 -5.57 -7.82
N ASP A 23 -9.03 -6.29 -8.43
CA ASP A 23 -10.18 -5.65 -9.10
C ASP A 23 -11.05 -4.89 -8.11
N LEU A 24 -11.30 -5.48 -6.93
CA LEU A 24 -12.05 -4.82 -5.89
C LEU A 24 -11.35 -3.56 -5.41
N LEU A 25 -10.04 -3.63 -5.26
CA LEU A 25 -9.25 -2.47 -4.86
C LEU A 25 -9.33 -1.36 -5.90
N ARG A 26 -9.22 -1.71 -7.19
CA ARG A 26 -9.36 -0.71 -8.25
C ARG A 26 -10.71 -0.02 -8.19
N ARG A 27 -11.78 -0.78 -7.97
CA ARG A 27 -13.12 -0.21 -7.84
C ARG A 27 -13.23 0.69 -6.62
N ALA A 28 -12.66 0.26 -5.51
CA ALA A 28 -12.69 1.06 -4.28
C ALA A 28 -11.99 2.40 -4.48
N LEU A 29 -10.84 2.39 -5.15
CA LEU A 29 -10.09 3.61 -5.42
C LEU A 29 -10.86 4.53 -6.37
N ALA A 30 -11.51 3.96 -7.38
CA ALA A 30 -12.32 4.74 -8.32
C ALA A 30 -13.51 5.39 -7.61
N LEU A 31 -14.17 4.68 -6.73
CA LEU A 31 -15.28 5.23 -5.95
C LEU A 31 -14.83 6.35 -5.01
N ALA A 32 -13.62 6.28 -4.51
CA ALA A 32 -13.04 7.33 -3.71
C ALA A 32 -12.52 8.50 -4.53
N GLU A 33 -12.68 8.41 -5.85
CA GLU A 33 -12.24 9.44 -6.79
C GLU A 33 -10.74 9.71 -6.69
N LEU A 34 -9.97 8.65 -6.44
CA LEU A 34 -8.53 8.76 -6.39
C LEU A 34 -7.93 8.46 -7.75
N ASP A 35 -7.29 9.46 -8.34
CA ASP A 35 -6.60 9.30 -9.60
C ASP A 35 -5.22 8.74 -9.34
N CYS A 36 -5.00 7.50 -9.72
CA CYS A 36 -3.75 6.81 -9.40
C CYS A 36 -3.41 5.76 -10.43
N ASP A 37 -2.13 5.46 -10.51
CA ASP A 37 -1.60 4.35 -11.27
C ASP A 37 -1.27 3.21 -10.30
N LEU A 38 -1.76 2.03 -10.61
CA LEU A 38 -1.43 0.85 -9.82
C LEU A 38 -0.39 0.02 -10.57
N ARG A 39 0.70 -0.24 -9.90
CA ARG A 39 1.63 -1.26 -10.34
C ARG A 39 1.35 -2.49 -9.51
N VAL A 40 0.87 -3.54 -10.14
CA VAL A 40 0.52 -4.78 -9.45
C VAL A 40 1.63 -5.79 -9.66
N VAL A 41 2.10 -6.34 -8.54
CA VAL A 41 3.06 -7.44 -8.53
C VAL A 41 2.35 -8.60 -7.86
N ASP A 42 2.13 -9.66 -8.60
CA ASP A 42 1.30 -10.78 -8.14
C ASP A 42 2.09 -11.98 -7.61
N ASP A 43 3.38 -11.82 -7.49
CA ASP A 43 4.29 -12.91 -7.11
C ASP A 43 5.33 -12.38 -6.12
N GLY A 44 5.49 -13.08 -5.02
CA GLY A 44 6.48 -12.68 -4.01
C GLY A 44 7.90 -12.67 -4.54
N ALA A 45 8.26 -13.62 -5.43
CA ALA A 45 9.59 -13.63 -6.01
C ALA A 45 9.85 -12.39 -6.87
N GLU A 46 8.84 -11.97 -7.62
CA GLU A 46 8.93 -10.77 -8.44
C GLU A 46 9.04 -9.52 -7.55
N ALA A 47 8.30 -9.50 -6.45
CA ALA A 47 8.40 -8.40 -5.49
C ALA A 47 9.81 -8.33 -4.87
N LEU A 48 10.35 -9.47 -4.49
CA LEU A 48 11.71 -9.51 -3.94
C LEU A 48 12.74 -9.02 -4.95
N ALA A 49 12.58 -9.42 -6.20
CA ALA A 49 13.47 -8.95 -7.27
C ALA A 49 13.39 -7.43 -7.42
N LEU A 50 12.18 -6.89 -7.35
CA LEU A 50 11.96 -5.46 -7.45
C LEU A 50 12.74 -4.71 -6.35
N PHE A 51 12.67 -5.19 -5.12
CA PHE A 51 13.33 -4.50 -4.01
C PHE A 51 14.83 -4.74 -3.95
N ARG A 52 15.32 -5.76 -4.63
CA ARG A 52 16.78 -6.03 -4.72
C ARG A 52 17.43 -5.25 -5.83
N GLN A 53 16.68 -4.80 -6.81
CA GLN A 53 17.20 -3.99 -7.89
C GLN A 53 17.59 -2.62 -7.34
N GLY A 54 18.48 -1.97 -8.03
CA GLY A 54 18.95 -0.66 -7.59
C GLY A 54 17.92 0.43 -7.82
N SER A 55 18.41 1.64 -7.90
CA SER A 55 17.62 2.86 -7.86
C SER A 55 16.82 3.20 -9.11
N GLU A 56 16.77 2.32 -10.08
CA GLU A 56 16.10 2.63 -11.36
C GLU A 56 14.58 2.56 -11.31
N THR A 57 14.04 1.98 -10.26
CA THR A 57 12.58 1.83 -10.13
C THR A 57 11.97 3.09 -9.56
N THR A 58 10.86 3.51 -10.14
CA THR A 58 10.11 4.64 -9.59
C THR A 58 9.58 4.27 -8.22
N VAL A 59 9.84 5.13 -7.24
CA VAL A 59 9.38 4.92 -5.88
C VAL A 59 7.90 5.27 -5.80
N PRO A 60 7.06 4.36 -5.30
CA PRO A 60 5.63 4.65 -5.18
C PRO A 60 5.34 5.63 -4.05
N ASP A 61 4.16 6.22 -4.12
CA ASP A 61 3.67 7.09 -3.05
C ASP A 61 3.14 6.28 -1.88
N LEU A 62 2.76 5.04 -2.11
CA LEU A 62 2.24 4.14 -1.10
C LEU A 62 2.32 2.71 -1.60
N ALA A 63 2.61 1.78 -0.72
CA ALA A 63 2.61 0.35 -1.03
C ALA A 63 1.55 -0.38 -0.23
N ILE A 64 0.87 -1.32 -0.89
CA ILE A 64 -0.13 -2.18 -0.26
C ILE A 64 0.34 -3.61 -0.45
N VAL A 65 0.52 -4.33 0.65
CA VAL A 65 1.07 -5.68 0.62
C VAL A 65 0.13 -6.65 1.32
N ASP A 66 -0.16 -7.77 0.66
CA ASP A 66 -0.86 -8.88 1.28
C ASP A 66 0.16 -9.78 1.98
N LEU A 67 -0.12 -10.16 3.20
CA LEU A 67 0.76 -11.06 3.96
C LEU A 67 0.70 -12.50 3.48
N ASN A 68 -0.39 -12.89 2.83
CA ASN A 68 -0.64 -14.28 2.44
C ASN A 68 -0.22 -14.57 1.00
N LEU A 69 1.00 -14.22 0.65
CA LEU A 69 1.53 -14.52 -0.67
C LEU A 69 2.03 -15.97 -0.72
N PRO A 70 1.84 -16.66 -1.86
CA PRO A 70 2.39 -17.99 -2.01
C PRO A 70 3.92 -17.96 -2.10
N LYS A 71 4.57 -19.01 -1.68
CA LYS A 71 6.02 -19.22 -1.72
C LYS A 71 6.81 -18.28 -0.80
N HIS A 72 6.70 -17.00 -1.03
CA HIS A 72 7.40 -15.99 -0.23
C HIS A 72 6.39 -15.22 0.57
N GLY A 73 6.43 -15.31 1.87
CA GLY A 73 5.49 -14.62 2.72
C GLY A 73 5.62 -13.11 2.61
N GLY A 74 4.53 -12.41 2.89
CA GLY A 74 4.53 -10.94 2.87
C GLY A 74 5.56 -10.34 3.81
N LEU A 75 5.84 -11.00 4.93
CA LEU A 75 6.88 -10.52 5.86
C LEU A 75 8.25 -10.44 5.21
N GLU A 76 8.61 -11.45 4.44
CA GLU A 76 9.89 -11.46 3.73
C GLU A 76 9.96 -10.33 2.72
N VAL A 77 8.87 -10.12 2.00
CA VAL A 77 8.77 -9.04 1.02
C VAL A 77 8.92 -7.69 1.70
N ILE A 78 8.24 -7.49 2.82
CA ILE A 78 8.31 -6.23 3.57
C ILE A 78 9.72 -5.99 4.11
N ALA A 79 10.36 -7.03 4.61
CA ALA A 79 11.73 -6.91 5.11
C ALA A 79 12.68 -6.45 4.01
N GLN A 80 12.56 -7.01 2.81
CA GLN A 80 13.38 -6.61 1.68
C GLN A 80 13.06 -5.17 1.24
N MET A 81 11.80 -4.79 1.27
CA MET A 81 11.40 -3.43 0.95
C MET A 81 12.06 -2.44 1.90
N ARG A 82 11.99 -2.70 3.19
CA ARG A 82 12.57 -1.80 4.20
C ARG A 82 14.09 -1.79 4.20
N ALA A 83 14.71 -2.86 3.70
CA ALA A 83 16.16 -2.92 3.57
C ALA A 83 16.68 -2.10 2.39
N ASN A 84 15.84 -1.76 1.43
CA ASN A 84 16.22 -0.95 0.29
C ASN A 84 16.06 0.53 0.64
N PRO A 85 17.13 1.33 0.66
CA PRO A 85 17.02 2.73 1.03
C PRO A 85 16.01 3.53 0.21
N ALA A 86 15.81 3.18 -1.06
CA ALA A 86 14.86 3.88 -1.90
C ALA A 86 13.41 3.68 -1.44
N PHE A 87 13.13 2.55 -0.78
CA PHE A 87 11.77 2.21 -0.33
C PHE A 87 11.61 2.27 1.18
N ALA A 88 12.66 2.63 1.91
CA ALA A 88 12.65 2.56 3.37
C ALA A 88 11.58 3.43 4.01
N ASP A 89 11.22 4.54 3.38
CA ASP A 89 10.26 5.48 3.94
C ASP A 89 8.92 5.48 3.22
N VAL A 90 8.71 4.58 2.26
CA VAL A 90 7.44 4.50 1.55
C VAL A 90 6.34 4.09 2.54
N PRO A 91 5.22 4.84 2.62
CA PRO A 91 4.11 4.44 3.47
C PRO A 91 3.61 3.05 3.09
N LEU A 92 3.46 2.19 4.09
CA LEU A 92 3.11 0.79 3.87
C LEU A 92 1.79 0.47 4.52
N VAL A 93 0.89 -0.08 3.72
CA VAL A 93 -0.40 -0.59 4.17
C VAL A 93 -0.40 -2.11 4.01
N ILE A 94 -0.79 -2.80 5.06
CA ILE A 94 -1.01 -4.24 4.97
C ILE A 94 -2.48 -4.47 4.74
N MET A 95 -2.81 -5.27 3.73
CA MET A 95 -4.19 -5.63 3.44
C MET A 95 -4.24 -7.14 3.29
N THR A 96 -4.80 -7.81 4.28
CA THR A 96 -4.75 -9.26 4.35
C THR A 96 -6.02 -9.83 4.97
N SER A 97 -6.31 -11.09 4.67
CA SER A 97 -7.43 -11.77 5.31
C SER A 97 -7.08 -12.28 6.71
N SER A 98 -5.82 -12.21 7.10
CA SER A 98 -5.37 -12.66 8.42
C SER A 98 -5.55 -11.59 9.48
N SER A 99 -6.20 -11.94 10.59
CA SER A 99 -6.33 -11.05 11.74
C SER A 99 -5.53 -11.54 12.94
N ALA A 100 -4.62 -12.49 12.74
CA ALA A 100 -3.87 -13.09 13.83
C ALA A 100 -3.00 -12.04 14.54
N PRO A 101 -3.08 -11.95 15.89
CA PRO A 101 -2.29 -10.95 16.63
C PRO A 101 -0.79 -11.08 16.43
N ARG A 102 -0.28 -12.29 16.31
CA ARG A 102 1.16 -12.47 16.13
C ARG A 102 1.67 -11.92 14.80
N ASP A 103 0.82 -11.87 13.77
CA ASP A 103 1.20 -11.27 12.50
C ASP A 103 1.41 -9.78 12.66
N ARG A 104 0.54 -9.11 13.41
CA ARG A 104 0.68 -7.70 13.70
C ARG A 104 1.92 -7.41 14.52
N SER A 105 2.16 -8.23 15.52
CA SER A 105 3.31 -8.12 16.39
C SER A 105 4.61 -8.18 15.60
N SER A 106 4.68 -9.12 14.66
CA SER A 106 5.86 -9.31 13.82
C SER A 106 6.12 -8.12 12.90
N LEU A 107 5.10 -7.33 12.63
CA LEU A 107 5.17 -6.22 11.69
C LEU A 107 5.54 -4.88 12.32
N GLU A 108 5.44 -4.76 13.63
CA GLU A 108 5.66 -3.48 14.32
C GLU A 108 6.98 -2.80 13.95
N LYS A 109 8.03 -3.57 13.82
CA LYS A 109 9.36 -3.04 13.49
C LYS A 109 9.44 -2.45 12.09
N PHE A 110 8.48 -2.72 11.24
CA PHE A 110 8.50 -2.27 9.84
C PHE A 110 7.75 -0.97 9.61
N ARG A 111 7.26 -0.34 10.65
CA ARG A 111 6.60 0.97 10.55
C ARG A 111 5.39 0.95 9.62
N ILE A 112 4.47 0.05 9.90
CA ILE A 112 3.24 -0.08 9.12
C ILE A 112 2.34 1.13 9.36
N ARG A 113 1.87 1.75 8.29
CA ARG A 113 0.99 2.91 8.37
C ARG A 113 -0.43 2.50 8.74
N ARG A 114 -0.88 1.40 8.19
CA ARG A 114 -2.22 0.90 8.46
C ARG A 114 -2.28 -0.59 8.20
N TYR A 115 -3.01 -1.30 9.04
CA TYR A 115 -3.24 -2.73 8.89
C TYR A 115 -4.72 -2.91 8.60
N ILE A 116 -5.06 -3.42 7.43
CA ILE A 116 -6.45 -3.62 7.00
C ILE A 116 -6.71 -5.10 6.85
N VAL A 117 -7.68 -5.60 7.61
CA VAL A 117 -8.17 -6.96 7.41
C VAL A 117 -9.20 -6.90 6.28
N LYS A 118 -9.01 -7.71 5.25
CA LYS A 118 -9.90 -7.71 4.09
C LYS A 118 -11.34 -8.01 4.52
N PRO A 119 -12.28 -7.10 4.28
CA PRO A 119 -13.67 -7.36 4.64
C PRO A 119 -14.29 -8.37 3.70
N ALA A 120 -15.22 -9.16 4.21
CA ALA A 120 -16.01 -10.03 3.36
C ALA A 120 -17.15 -9.28 2.68
N ASP A 121 -17.60 -8.19 3.28
CA ASP A 121 -18.67 -7.36 2.78
C ASP A 121 -18.13 -6.38 1.73
N LEU A 122 -18.79 -6.34 0.58
CA LEU A 122 -18.40 -5.48 -0.53
C LEU A 122 -18.40 -3.99 -0.15
N GLU A 123 -19.42 -3.55 0.57
CA GLU A 123 -19.52 -2.15 0.98
C GLU A 123 -18.34 -1.75 1.86
N GLU A 124 -17.99 -2.62 2.79
CA GLU A 124 -16.82 -2.36 3.65
C GLU A 124 -15.54 -2.36 2.86
N PHE A 125 -15.43 -3.26 1.88
CA PHE A 125 -14.24 -3.30 1.03
C PHE A 125 -14.10 -1.98 0.25
N MET A 126 -15.21 -1.45 -0.23
CA MET A 126 -15.19 -0.19 -0.98
C MET A 126 -14.69 0.98 -0.12
N ARG A 127 -14.87 0.92 1.18
CA ARG A 127 -14.38 1.96 2.08
C ARG A 127 -12.86 2.02 2.14
N ILE A 128 -12.19 0.95 1.74
CA ILE A 128 -10.73 0.93 1.71
C ILE A 128 -10.19 2.02 0.80
N GLY A 129 -10.90 2.30 -0.29
CA GLY A 129 -10.49 3.36 -1.19
C GLY A 129 -10.37 4.72 -0.51
N TRP A 130 -11.31 5.04 0.36
CA TRP A 130 -11.28 6.28 1.13
C TRP A 130 -10.14 6.30 2.13
N GLN A 131 -9.84 5.17 2.74
CA GLN A 131 -8.72 5.05 3.66
C GLN A 131 -7.39 5.30 2.95
N ILE A 132 -7.24 4.72 1.76
CA ILE A 132 -6.03 4.93 0.96
C ILE A 132 -5.92 6.39 0.54
N ARG A 133 -7.00 6.98 0.08
CA ARG A 133 -7.02 8.39 -0.30
C ARG A 133 -6.61 9.28 0.86
N GLU A 134 -7.11 8.98 2.05
CA GLU A 134 -6.78 9.74 3.25
C GLU A 134 -5.28 9.65 3.56
N LEU A 135 -4.70 8.47 3.41
CA LEU A 135 -3.28 8.27 3.65
C LEU A 135 -2.40 8.98 2.62
N LEU A 136 -2.92 9.20 1.42
CA LEU A 136 -2.21 9.89 0.34
C LEU A 136 -2.42 11.38 0.36
N SER A 137 -3.36 11.87 1.12
CA SER A 137 -3.62 13.31 1.20
C SER A 137 -2.38 14.04 1.68
N PRO A 138 -2.12 15.25 1.17
CA PRO A 138 -0.98 16.01 1.67
C PRO A 138 -1.09 16.11 3.18
N SER A 139 -0.05 15.68 3.86
CA SER A 139 -0.06 15.73 5.32
C SER A 139 -0.07 17.18 5.76
N ARG A 140 -0.88 17.46 6.76
CA ARG A 140 -0.85 18.76 7.39
C ARG A 140 0.45 18.92 8.12
N PRO A 141 0.99 20.13 8.18
CA PRO A 141 2.18 20.34 8.98
C PRO A 141 1.99 19.84 10.40
N GLN A 142 3.04 19.25 10.92
CA GLN A 142 3.00 18.75 12.29
C GLN A 142 2.72 19.90 13.26
N GLY A 143 1.86 19.62 14.22
CA GLY A 143 1.48 20.63 15.19
C GLY A 143 0.31 21.49 14.77
N GLN A 144 -0.14 21.39 13.55
CA GLN A 144 -1.31 22.12 13.10
C GLN A 144 -2.56 21.37 13.55
N PRO A 145 -3.41 22.02 14.34
CA PRO A 145 -4.59 21.34 14.82
C PRO A 145 -5.50 20.94 13.67
N SER A 146 -6.08 19.77 13.79
CA SER A 146 -7.03 19.34 12.82
C SER A 146 -8.26 20.21 12.89
N GLY A 147 -8.67 20.75 11.78
CA GLY A 147 -9.85 21.61 11.74
C GLY A 147 -9.61 23.02 12.23
N ALA A 148 -8.40 23.34 12.53
CA ALA A 148 -8.08 24.73 12.91
C ALA A 148 -7.58 25.46 11.70
#